data_681fff151d6ebbd1d5a66f3c6ddf1678
#
_entry.id   681fff151d6ebbd1d5a66f3c6ddf1678
#
_cell.length_a   1.000
_cell.length_b   1.000
_cell.length_c   1.000
_cell.angle_alpha   90.00
_cell.angle_beta   90.00
_cell.angle_gamma   90.00
#
_symmetry.space_group_name_H-M   'P 1'
#
loop_
_entity.id
_entity.type
_entity.pdbx_description
1 polymer ?
#
loop_
_entity_poly.entity_id
_entity_poly.type
_entity_poly.pdbx_seq_one_letter_code
_entity_poly.pdbx_strand_id
1 'polypeptide(L)'
;MIFENKGKENTLETLHIALNAAKERGTTLVVASSAGDTLIELIKMQEEIGTNVPMVMVGQAYGYPKQGVNTMTDERRAELTAAGVHIIHAAHALSGAERGISRKFSGAYPVEIMAHTLRMFGQGTKVCVEIAMMALDNGAIEFNKPVVCVGGSARGADTACIITPAYTADCLDMKIHEILCKPGLY
;
A
#
# COMPACT_ATOMS: atom_id res chain seq x y z
N MET A 1 -17.05 -1.00 3.66
CA MET A 1 -17.72 0.26 3.19
C MET A 1 -17.48 0.46 1.70
N ILE A 2 -18.43 1.04 0.96
CA ILE A 2 -18.27 1.39 -0.46
C ILE A 2 -18.41 2.91 -0.59
N PHE A 3 -17.36 3.57 -1.09
CA PHE A 3 -17.40 5.00 -1.41
C PHE A 3 -18.09 5.21 -2.76
N GLU A 4 -18.79 6.32 -2.92
CA GLU A 4 -19.45 6.65 -4.19
C GLU A 4 -18.42 6.86 -5.32
N ASN A 5 -17.39 7.66 -5.06
CA ASN A 5 -16.34 7.98 -6.03
C ASN A 5 -14.95 7.55 -5.53
N LYS A 6 -13.98 7.46 -6.45
CA LYS A 6 -12.57 7.25 -6.12
C LYS A 6 -11.89 8.57 -5.79
N GLY A 7 -10.82 8.53 -4.98
CA GLY A 7 -9.92 9.65 -4.88
C GLY A 7 -9.64 10.13 -3.45
N LYS A 8 -8.99 11.29 -3.42
CA LYS A 8 -8.40 11.87 -2.22
C LYS A 8 -9.43 12.20 -1.13
N GLU A 9 -10.67 12.52 -1.52
CA GLU A 9 -11.77 12.82 -0.61
C GLU A 9 -12.07 11.70 0.39
N ASN A 10 -11.76 10.46 0.04
CA ASN A 10 -11.98 9.29 0.88
C ASN A 10 -10.83 9.03 1.88
N THR A 11 -9.74 9.80 1.81
CA THR A 11 -8.51 9.47 2.52
C THR A 11 -8.72 9.38 4.02
N LEU A 12 -9.29 10.39 4.66
CA LEU A 12 -9.46 10.40 6.12
C LEU A 12 -10.32 9.24 6.59
N GLU A 13 -11.45 8.99 5.92
CA GLU A 13 -12.34 7.88 6.27
C GLU A 13 -11.66 6.52 6.07
N THR A 14 -10.92 6.34 4.97
CA THR A 14 -10.13 5.12 4.72
C THR A 14 -9.12 4.88 5.83
N LEU A 15 -8.42 5.93 6.26
CA LEU A 15 -7.41 5.85 7.32
C LEU A 15 -8.04 5.54 8.67
N HIS A 16 -9.18 6.12 8.99
CA HIS A 16 -9.95 5.78 10.20
C HIS A 16 -10.37 4.31 10.23
N ILE A 17 -10.94 3.80 9.14
CA ILE A 17 -11.33 2.40 9.01
C ILE A 17 -10.12 1.48 9.19
N ALA A 18 -9.03 1.78 8.50
CA ALA A 18 -7.82 0.96 8.53
C ALA A 18 -7.14 0.98 9.91
N LEU A 19 -7.03 2.15 10.54
CA LEU A 19 -6.41 2.30 11.85
C LEU A 19 -7.19 1.56 12.94
N ASN A 20 -8.52 1.69 12.94
CA ASN A 20 -9.38 0.95 13.88
C ASN A 20 -9.26 -0.56 13.67
N ALA A 21 -9.31 -1.02 12.43
CA ALA A 21 -9.15 -2.44 12.13
C ALA A 21 -7.78 -3.01 12.56
N ALA A 22 -6.70 -2.23 12.39
CA ALA A 22 -5.37 -2.63 12.81
C ALA A 22 -5.23 -2.63 14.35
N LYS A 23 -5.78 -1.61 15.03
CA LYS A 23 -5.83 -1.51 16.49
C LYS A 23 -6.58 -2.69 17.11
N GLU A 24 -7.78 -2.99 16.63
CA GLU A 24 -8.61 -4.10 17.14
C GLU A 24 -7.95 -5.47 16.97
N ARG A 25 -7.19 -5.65 15.90
CA ARG A 25 -6.49 -6.91 15.59
C ARG A 25 -5.07 -6.98 16.15
N GLY A 26 -4.55 -5.90 16.72
CA GLY A 26 -3.17 -5.83 17.22
C GLY A 26 -2.15 -6.09 16.09
N THR A 27 -2.38 -5.54 14.89
CA THR A 27 -1.54 -5.82 13.70
C THR A 27 -0.96 -4.55 13.09
N THR A 28 -0.04 -4.73 12.15
CA THR A 28 0.66 -3.64 11.45
C THR A 28 -0.19 -3.04 10.34
N LEU A 29 -0.14 -1.71 10.19
CA LEU A 29 -0.60 -0.98 9.02
C LEU A 29 0.50 -0.94 7.95
N VAL A 30 0.20 -1.40 6.75
CA VAL A 30 1.06 -1.27 5.56
C VAL A 30 0.42 -0.27 4.62
N VAL A 31 1.10 0.84 4.33
CA VAL A 31 0.49 2.00 3.67
C VAL A 31 1.26 2.39 2.41
N ALA A 32 0.57 2.41 1.26
CA ALA A 32 1.14 2.96 0.04
C ALA A 32 1.20 4.49 0.13
N SER A 33 2.38 5.06 0.01
CA SER A 33 2.55 6.51 -0.08
C SER A 33 3.81 6.89 -0.85
N SER A 34 3.69 7.78 -1.82
CA SER A 34 4.85 8.22 -2.61
C SER A 34 5.68 9.29 -1.90
N ALA A 35 5.03 10.25 -1.26
CA ALA A 35 5.67 11.40 -0.61
C ALA A 35 5.54 11.40 0.92
N GLY A 36 4.78 10.46 1.50
CA GLY A 36 4.59 10.35 2.94
C GLY A 36 3.36 11.07 3.50
N ASP A 37 2.60 11.81 2.69
CA ASP A 37 1.48 12.63 3.18
C ASP A 37 0.42 11.79 3.92
N THR A 38 0.10 10.61 3.42
CA THR A 38 -0.86 9.69 4.04
C THR A 38 -0.42 9.25 5.44
N LEU A 39 0.90 9.07 5.65
CA LEU A 39 1.45 8.69 6.96
C LEU A 39 1.37 9.85 7.97
N ILE A 40 1.55 11.10 7.52
CA ILE A 40 1.40 12.28 8.39
C ILE A 40 -0.03 12.35 8.96
N GLU A 41 -1.04 12.10 8.13
CA GLU A 41 -2.43 12.07 8.62
C GLU A 41 -2.67 10.90 9.59
N LEU A 42 -2.09 9.72 9.33
CA LEU A 42 -2.18 8.56 10.27
C LEU A 42 -1.50 8.84 11.60
N ILE A 43 -0.33 9.48 11.61
CA ILE A 43 0.37 9.85 12.85
C ILE A 43 -0.50 10.77 13.69
N LYS A 44 -1.07 11.82 13.11
CA LYS A 44 -2.02 12.72 13.80
C LYS A 44 -3.21 11.97 14.38
N MET A 45 -3.84 11.10 13.58
CA MET A 45 -4.96 10.28 14.03
C MET A 45 -4.59 9.37 15.21
N GLN A 46 -3.39 8.76 15.19
CA GLN A 46 -2.91 7.95 16.31
C GLN A 46 -2.73 8.75 17.60
N GLU A 47 -2.17 9.97 17.49
CA GLU A 47 -2.00 10.90 18.60
C GLU A 47 -3.37 11.30 19.18
N GLU A 48 -4.32 11.68 18.35
CA GLU A 48 -5.67 12.08 18.76
C GLU A 48 -6.44 10.98 19.51
N ILE A 49 -6.32 9.72 19.06
CA ILE A 49 -7.03 8.58 19.67
C ILE A 49 -6.20 7.82 20.72
N GLY A 50 -5.00 8.28 21.01
CA GLY A 50 -4.12 7.69 22.03
C GLY A 50 -3.76 6.23 21.72
N THR A 51 -3.35 5.91 20.48
CA THR A 51 -2.96 4.55 20.07
C THR A 51 -1.57 4.56 19.45
N ASN A 52 -0.94 3.38 19.35
CA ASN A 52 0.37 3.22 18.74
C ASN A 52 0.38 1.92 17.91
N VAL A 53 -0.26 1.96 16.75
CA VAL A 53 -0.26 0.86 15.76
C VAL A 53 1.04 0.93 14.95
N PRO A 54 1.82 -0.16 14.83
CA PRO A 54 3.01 -0.17 13.99
C PRO A 54 2.69 0.15 12.54
N MET A 55 3.49 1.01 11.90
CA MET A 55 3.29 1.46 10.53
C MET A 55 4.48 1.14 9.64
N VAL A 56 4.20 0.56 8.48
CA VAL A 56 5.15 0.36 7.38
C VAL A 56 4.67 1.19 6.20
N MET A 57 5.51 2.09 5.73
CA MET A 57 5.29 2.82 4.50
C MET A 57 5.96 2.11 3.33
N VAL A 58 5.21 1.85 2.27
CA VAL A 58 5.74 1.36 1.00
C VAL A 58 5.68 2.48 -0.04
N GLY A 59 6.85 3.04 -0.34
CA GLY A 59 7.06 4.09 -1.32
C GLY A 59 7.49 3.54 -2.67
N GLN A 60 7.48 4.42 -3.67
CA GLN A 60 7.97 4.10 -5.01
C GLN A 60 9.49 3.91 -5.03
N ALA A 61 9.97 3.05 -5.93
CA ALA A 61 11.39 2.95 -6.23
C ALA A 61 11.96 4.28 -6.75
N TYR A 62 13.26 4.46 -6.60
CA TYR A 62 13.98 5.56 -7.24
C TYR A 62 13.86 5.50 -8.76
N GLY A 63 13.90 6.67 -9.40
CA GLY A 63 13.76 6.78 -10.86
C GLY A 63 12.35 7.10 -11.35
N TYR A 64 11.41 7.41 -10.45
CA TYR A 64 10.08 7.89 -10.77
C TYR A 64 9.75 9.17 -9.97
N PRO A 65 9.17 10.20 -10.59
CA PRO A 65 8.82 10.35 -12.02
C PRO A 65 10.03 10.62 -12.94
N LYS A 66 11.21 10.88 -12.38
CA LYS A 66 12.45 11.21 -13.10
C LYS A 66 13.57 10.28 -12.64
N GLN A 67 14.42 9.85 -13.58
CA GLN A 67 15.59 9.01 -13.29
C GLN A 67 16.48 9.65 -12.20
N GLY A 68 16.94 8.84 -11.26
CA GLY A 68 17.80 9.24 -10.15
C GLY A 68 17.09 9.98 -9.01
N VAL A 69 15.79 10.25 -9.11
CA VAL A 69 15.03 11.00 -8.10
C VAL A 69 13.99 10.10 -7.41
N ASN A 70 13.75 10.34 -6.12
CA ASN A 70 12.60 9.81 -5.38
C ASN A 70 11.59 10.92 -5.12
N THR A 71 10.31 10.59 -5.06
CA THR A 71 9.25 11.56 -4.77
C THR A 71 9.30 12.05 -3.32
N MET A 72 9.78 11.21 -2.39
CA MET A 72 9.95 11.57 -0.98
C MET A 72 11.23 12.37 -0.80
N THR A 73 11.15 13.50 -0.10
CA THR A 73 12.33 14.28 0.30
C THR A 73 13.03 13.64 1.51
N ASP A 74 14.30 13.99 1.72
CA ASP A 74 15.07 13.47 2.86
C ASP A 74 14.52 14.02 4.19
N GLU A 75 14.01 15.26 4.21
CA GLU A 75 13.37 15.85 5.38
C GLU A 75 12.11 15.05 5.77
N ARG A 76 11.25 14.72 4.79
CA ARG A 76 10.04 13.92 5.04
C ARG A 76 10.39 12.51 5.51
N ARG A 77 11.44 11.93 4.95
CA ARG A 77 11.96 10.63 5.39
C ARG A 77 12.40 10.67 6.86
N ALA A 78 13.17 11.68 7.23
CA ALA A 78 13.65 11.88 8.60
C ALA A 78 12.48 12.07 9.58
N GLU A 79 11.49 12.89 9.21
CA GLU A 79 10.27 13.14 9.99
C GLU A 79 9.50 11.84 10.29
N LEU A 80 9.20 11.06 9.26
CA LEU A 80 8.45 9.81 9.39
C LEU A 80 9.25 8.75 10.17
N THR A 81 10.57 8.67 9.95
CA THR A 81 11.43 7.76 10.69
C THR A 81 11.48 8.12 12.16
N ALA A 82 11.57 9.40 12.51
CA ALA A 82 11.53 9.87 13.90
C ALA A 82 10.18 9.57 14.57
N ALA A 83 9.09 9.53 13.81
CA ALA A 83 7.78 9.12 14.30
C ALA A 83 7.59 7.59 14.36
N GLY A 84 8.65 6.80 14.11
CA GLY A 84 8.62 5.33 14.23
C GLY A 84 8.06 4.60 13.00
N VAL A 85 7.86 5.27 11.86
CA VAL A 85 7.42 4.63 10.62
C VAL A 85 8.57 3.88 9.96
N HIS A 86 8.38 2.60 9.68
CA HIS A 86 9.33 1.83 8.87
C HIS A 86 9.11 2.14 7.38
N ILE A 87 10.13 2.65 6.69
CA ILE A 87 10.01 3.13 5.29
C ILE A 87 10.72 2.18 4.33
N ILE A 88 10.00 1.72 3.31
CA ILE A 88 10.50 0.86 2.24
C ILE A 88 10.38 1.59 0.91
N HIS A 89 11.45 1.52 0.11
CA HIS A 89 11.42 1.89 -1.31
C HIS A 89 11.83 0.67 -2.12
N ALA A 90 10.92 0.14 -2.92
CA ALA A 90 11.14 -1.06 -3.72
C ALA A 90 10.47 -0.95 -5.09
N ALA A 91 10.95 -1.75 -6.03
CA ALA A 91 10.25 -1.93 -7.30
C ALA A 91 8.88 -2.57 -7.04
N HIS A 92 7.90 -2.18 -7.85
CA HIS A 92 6.54 -2.71 -7.73
C HIS A 92 6.49 -4.21 -8.01
N ALA A 93 6.03 -5.00 -7.06
CA ALA A 93 5.96 -6.47 -7.15
C ALA A 93 5.12 -6.95 -8.34
N LEU A 94 4.05 -6.22 -8.69
CA LEU A 94 3.14 -6.56 -9.78
C LEU A 94 3.40 -5.76 -11.08
N SER A 95 4.57 -5.19 -11.25
CA SER A 95 4.95 -4.53 -12.49
C SER A 95 6.46 -4.55 -12.74
N GLY A 96 7.26 -3.95 -11.90
CA GLY A 96 8.72 -4.01 -11.89
C GLY A 96 9.40 -4.12 -13.27
N ALA A 97 10.27 -5.11 -13.40
CA ALA A 97 11.01 -5.39 -14.63
C ALA A 97 10.10 -5.85 -15.78
N GLU A 98 9.03 -6.60 -15.48
CA GLU A 98 8.12 -7.12 -16.50
C GLU A 98 7.45 -5.98 -17.28
N ARG A 99 7.07 -4.89 -16.61
CA ARG A 99 6.53 -3.71 -17.30
C ARG A 99 7.54 -3.02 -18.20
N GLY A 100 8.82 -3.07 -17.85
CA GLY A 100 9.90 -2.58 -18.72
C GLY A 100 10.02 -3.41 -19.99
N ILE A 101 9.88 -4.73 -19.87
CA ILE A 101 9.90 -5.68 -20.99
C ILE A 101 8.66 -5.49 -21.88
N SER A 102 7.45 -5.44 -21.30
CA SER A 102 6.21 -5.28 -22.06
C SER A 102 6.15 -3.96 -22.83
N ARG A 103 6.68 -2.87 -22.25
CA ARG A 103 6.82 -1.58 -22.96
C ARG A 103 7.75 -1.64 -24.15
N LYS A 104 8.83 -2.44 -24.06
CA LYS A 104 9.85 -2.52 -25.11
C LYS A 104 9.45 -3.47 -26.22
N PHE A 105 8.83 -4.59 -25.89
CA PHE A 105 8.59 -5.69 -26.84
C PHE A 105 7.09 -5.89 -27.17
N SER A 106 6.20 -5.17 -26.50
CA SER A 106 4.75 -5.35 -26.52
C SER A 106 4.33 -6.74 -25.99
N GLY A 107 3.04 -7.00 -25.92
CA GLY A 107 2.49 -8.27 -25.44
C GLY A 107 1.85 -8.17 -24.06
N ALA A 108 1.28 -9.28 -23.61
CA ALA A 108 0.70 -9.45 -22.27
C ALA A 108 1.51 -10.49 -21.49
N TYR A 109 1.88 -10.15 -20.28
CA TYR A 109 2.75 -10.96 -19.44
C TYR A 109 2.05 -11.38 -18.15
N PRO A 110 2.43 -12.51 -17.53
CA PRO A 110 1.69 -13.11 -16.42
C PRO A 110 1.45 -12.16 -15.24
N VAL A 111 2.44 -11.41 -14.82
CA VAL A 111 2.32 -10.48 -13.67
C VAL A 111 1.42 -9.29 -14.01
N GLU A 112 1.47 -8.79 -15.25
CA GLU A 112 0.56 -7.74 -15.72
C GLU A 112 -0.89 -8.25 -15.77
N ILE A 113 -1.11 -9.50 -16.20
CA ILE A 113 -2.45 -10.13 -16.18
C ILE A 113 -2.97 -10.20 -14.75
N MET A 114 -2.16 -10.65 -13.80
CA MET A 114 -2.51 -10.67 -12.37
C MET A 114 -2.87 -9.25 -11.86
N ALA A 115 -2.05 -8.25 -12.19
CA ALA A 115 -2.31 -6.87 -11.81
C ALA A 115 -3.64 -6.34 -12.38
N HIS A 116 -3.97 -6.67 -13.64
CA HIS A 116 -5.23 -6.28 -14.26
C HIS A 116 -6.43 -7.00 -13.66
N THR A 117 -6.30 -8.29 -13.33
CA THR A 117 -7.34 -9.06 -12.64
C THR A 117 -7.66 -8.44 -11.28
N LEU A 118 -6.65 -8.08 -10.49
CA LEU A 118 -6.85 -7.41 -9.20
C LEU A 118 -7.51 -6.03 -9.35
N ARG A 119 -7.25 -5.31 -10.44
CA ARG A 119 -7.92 -4.03 -10.72
C ARG A 119 -9.41 -4.16 -10.99
N MET A 120 -9.91 -5.35 -11.33
CA MET A 120 -11.36 -5.61 -11.43
C MET A 120 -12.06 -5.41 -10.07
N PHE A 121 -11.34 -5.54 -8.95
CA PHE A 121 -11.81 -5.23 -7.61
C PHE A 121 -11.53 -3.78 -7.19
N GLY A 122 -10.84 -3.01 -8.01
CA GLY A 122 -10.40 -1.63 -7.77
C GLY A 122 -8.88 -1.47 -7.79
N GLN A 123 -8.41 -0.31 -8.26
CA GLN A 123 -6.97 -0.01 -8.30
C GLN A 123 -6.34 -0.07 -6.91
N GLY A 124 -7.04 0.44 -5.87
CA GLY A 124 -6.56 0.40 -4.50
C GLY A 124 -6.40 -1.02 -3.97
N THR A 125 -7.28 -1.96 -4.35
CA THR A 125 -7.15 -3.38 -4.00
C THR A 125 -5.87 -3.98 -4.60
N LYS A 126 -5.58 -3.71 -5.89
CA LYS A 126 -4.32 -4.11 -6.52
C LYS A 126 -3.12 -3.55 -5.76
N VAL A 127 -3.17 -2.28 -5.34
CA VAL A 127 -2.09 -1.63 -4.57
C VAL A 127 -1.92 -2.30 -3.20
N CYS A 128 -3.01 -2.59 -2.47
CA CYS A 128 -2.94 -3.29 -1.18
C CYS A 128 -2.24 -4.66 -1.29
N VAL A 129 -2.58 -5.44 -2.31
CA VAL A 129 -1.94 -6.74 -2.58
C VAL A 129 -0.44 -6.57 -2.88
N GLU A 130 -0.09 -5.61 -3.70
CA GLU A 130 1.29 -5.33 -4.10
C GLU A 130 2.17 -4.91 -2.92
N ILE A 131 1.71 -3.93 -2.11
CA ILE A 131 2.48 -3.45 -0.97
C ILE A 131 2.61 -4.48 0.15
N ALA A 132 1.64 -5.39 0.29
CA ALA A 132 1.72 -6.49 1.25
C ALA A 132 2.90 -7.43 0.93
N MET A 133 3.07 -7.83 -0.33
CA MET A 133 4.23 -8.60 -0.79
C MET A 133 5.53 -7.82 -0.58
N MET A 134 5.57 -6.56 -1.02
CA MET A 134 6.76 -5.71 -0.90
C MET A 134 7.21 -5.54 0.56
N ALA A 135 6.27 -5.38 1.49
CA ALA A 135 6.57 -5.28 2.92
C ALA A 135 7.12 -6.59 3.50
N LEU A 136 6.57 -7.73 3.08
CA LEU A 136 7.04 -9.04 3.51
C LEU A 136 8.43 -9.36 2.93
N ASP A 137 8.66 -9.13 1.64
CA ASP A 137 9.96 -9.35 0.98
C ASP A 137 11.08 -8.53 1.62
N ASN A 138 10.75 -7.36 2.17
CA ASN A 138 11.70 -6.51 2.90
C ASN A 138 11.89 -6.88 4.39
N GLY A 139 11.17 -7.88 4.90
CA GLY A 139 11.22 -8.27 6.31
C GLY A 139 10.64 -7.22 7.27
N ALA A 140 9.81 -6.31 6.78
CA ALA A 140 9.20 -5.24 7.56
C ALA A 140 7.94 -5.68 8.32
N ILE A 141 7.41 -6.84 8.00
CA ILE A 141 6.25 -7.47 8.65
C ILE A 141 6.52 -8.96 8.89
N GLU A 142 5.81 -9.55 9.84
CA GLU A 142 5.97 -10.95 10.19
C GLU A 142 5.33 -11.89 9.13
N PHE A 143 6.03 -12.98 8.82
CA PHE A 143 5.51 -14.03 7.95
C PHE A 143 4.27 -14.70 8.57
N ASN A 144 3.30 -15.03 7.73
CA ASN A 144 2.05 -15.72 8.10
C ASN A 144 1.19 -14.98 9.13
N LYS A 145 1.33 -13.65 9.24
CA LYS A 145 0.48 -12.78 10.04
C LYS A 145 -0.37 -11.89 9.15
N PRO A 146 -1.67 -11.73 9.45
CA PRO A 146 -2.48 -10.76 8.72
C PRO A 146 -2.05 -9.34 9.04
N VAL A 147 -2.10 -8.48 8.03
CA VAL A 147 -1.85 -7.03 8.14
C VAL A 147 -3.02 -6.26 7.55
N VAL A 148 -3.16 -4.99 7.93
CA VAL A 148 -4.09 -4.07 7.28
C VAL A 148 -3.33 -3.25 6.25
N CYS A 149 -3.72 -3.36 4.98
CA CYS A 149 -3.09 -2.64 3.87
C CYS A 149 -3.96 -1.46 3.43
N VAL A 150 -3.33 -0.33 3.17
CA VAL A 150 -3.98 0.89 2.68
C VAL A 150 -3.42 1.27 1.33
N GLY A 151 -4.30 1.39 0.34
CA GLY A 151 -3.97 1.80 -1.02
C GLY A 151 -4.95 2.82 -1.56
N GLY A 152 -4.76 3.21 -2.82
CA GLY A 152 -5.65 4.16 -3.46
C GLY A 152 -5.63 4.11 -4.98
N SER A 153 -6.60 4.78 -5.60
CA SER A 153 -6.80 4.81 -7.06
C SER A 153 -5.93 5.86 -7.75
N ALA A 154 -5.54 6.93 -7.04
CA ALA A 154 -4.73 8.03 -7.55
C ALA A 154 -3.94 8.69 -6.42
N ARG A 155 -4.23 9.96 -6.08
CA ARG A 155 -3.70 10.63 -4.90
C ARG A 155 -4.57 10.31 -3.67
N GLY A 156 -3.93 10.19 -2.49
CA GLY A 156 -4.58 9.82 -1.24
C GLY A 156 -4.86 8.31 -1.14
N ALA A 157 -5.72 7.94 -0.21
CA ALA A 157 -6.17 6.58 0.03
C ALA A 157 -7.68 6.48 -0.16
N ASP A 158 -8.15 5.38 -0.73
CA ASP A 158 -9.57 5.09 -0.89
C ASP A 158 -9.91 3.60 -0.72
N THR A 159 -8.93 2.81 -0.32
CA THR A 159 -9.07 1.36 -0.20
C THR A 159 -8.28 0.84 0.98
N ALA A 160 -8.91 -0.01 1.79
CA ALA A 160 -8.25 -0.74 2.87
C ALA A 160 -8.63 -2.23 2.80
N CYS A 161 -7.64 -3.11 3.00
CA CYS A 161 -7.81 -4.56 2.95
C CYS A 161 -7.11 -5.25 4.13
N ILE A 162 -7.66 -6.38 4.59
CA ILE A 162 -6.98 -7.30 5.50
C ILE A 162 -6.38 -8.43 4.67
N ILE A 163 -5.08 -8.60 4.75
CA ILE A 163 -4.32 -9.54 3.92
C ILE A 163 -3.32 -10.31 4.78
N THR A 164 -3.27 -11.65 4.62
CA THR A 164 -2.09 -12.42 5.01
C THR A 164 -1.18 -12.49 3.78
N PRO A 165 -0.03 -11.77 3.79
CA PRO A 165 0.85 -11.71 2.64
C PRO A 165 1.59 -13.02 2.39
N ALA A 166 1.99 -13.22 1.14
CA ALA A 166 3.00 -14.18 0.73
C ALA A 166 4.20 -13.45 0.13
N TYR A 167 5.35 -14.12 0.07
CA TYR A 167 6.51 -13.61 -0.67
C TYR A 167 6.19 -13.46 -2.16
N THR A 168 6.86 -12.56 -2.85
CA THR A 168 6.63 -12.34 -4.29
C THR A 168 6.81 -13.63 -5.09
N ALA A 169 7.74 -14.51 -4.70
CA ALA A 169 7.94 -15.82 -5.32
C ALA A 169 6.74 -16.77 -5.15
N ASP A 170 5.98 -16.61 -4.09
CA ASP A 170 4.83 -17.44 -3.71
C ASP A 170 3.51 -16.62 -3.76
N CYS A 171 3.43 -15.63 -4.64
CA CYS A 171 2.39 -14.61 -4.64
C CYS A 171 0.94 -15.16 -4.72
N LEU A 172 0.75 -16.36 -5.27
CA LEU A 172 -0.55 -17.02 -5.36
C LEU A 172 -1.02 -17.64 -4.03
N ASP A 173 -0.15 -17.78 -3.03
CA ASP A 173 -0.48 -18.28 -1.70
C ASP A 173 -1.02 -17.19 -0.76
N MET A 174 -0.99 -15.93 -1.21
CA MET A 174 -1.56 -14.79 -0.49
C MET A 174 -3.05 -14.97 -0.24
N LYS A 175 -3.52 -14.50 0.92
CA LYS A 175 -4.94 -14.54 1.29
C LYS A 175 -5.48 -13.14 1.54
N ILE A 176 -6.42 -12.71 0.71
CA ILE A 176 -7.19 -11.49 0.91
C ILE A 176 -8.44 -11.86 1.72
N HIS A 177 -8.46 -11.51 3.01
CA HIS A 177 -9.53 -11.88 3.92
C HIS A 177 -10.74 -10.97 3.80
N GLU A 178 -10.49 -9.65 3.65
CA GLU A 178 -11.55 -8.65 3.65
C GLU A 178 -11.11 -7.40 2.88
N ILE A 179 -12.05 -6.81 2.17
CA ILE A 179 -11.94 -5.44 1.65
C ILE A 179 -12.80 -4.55 2.56
N LEU A 180 -12.17 -3.82 3.49
CA LEU A 180 -12.83 -3.00 4.49
C LEU A 180 -13.56 -1.81 3.88
N CYS A 181 -12.91 -1.16 2.92
CA CYS A 181 -13.49 -0.10 2.10
C CYS A 181 -12.83 -0.02 0.73
N LYS A 182 -13.58 0.47 -0.24
CA LYS A 182 -13.12 0.77 -1.60
C LYS A 182 -14.13 1.65 -2.35
N PRO A 183 -13.74 2.31 -3.46
CA PRO A 183 -14.70 2.94 -4.37
C PRO A 183 -15.64 1.94 -5.02
N GLY A 184 -16.89 2.33 -5.22
CA GLY A 184 -17.89 1.58 -5.99
C GLY A 184 -17.80 1.84 -7.49
N LEU A 185 -17.49 3.09 -7.85
CA LEU A 185 -17.27 3.52 -9.24
C LEU A 185 -15.78 3.81 -9.47
N TYR A 186 -15.28 3.43 -10.65
CA TYR A 186 -13.84 3.57 -11.03
C TYR A 186 -13.65 4.48 -12.22
#